data_238432a9d76f1470c93be888423e10a8
#
_entry.id   238432a9d76f1470c93be888423e10a8
#
_cell.length_a   1.000
_cell.length_b   1.000
_cell.length_c   1.000
_cell.angle_alpha   90.00
_cell.angle_beta   90.00
_cell.angle_gamma   90.00
#
_symmetry.space_group_name_H-M   'P 1'
#
loop_
_entity.id
_entity.type
_entity.pdbx_description
1 polymer ?
#
loop_
_entity_poly.entity_id
_entity_poly.type
_entity_poly.pdbx_seq_one_letter_code
_entity_poly.pdbx_strand_id
1 'polypeptide(L)'
;AFRLMNAVPSVPMSPAFPKRLAVLAMLACAACSTDSSNISRTIELAYRGGSLADGAALDPAYRYLRAVVDGRSALLVLGYTDTDTDPATPAAAPIEVWYSAEGELIRLQQGRIVGTSGLITDWRNTTAPAAPAWGDLLTRAGQNQPAGQPLATWQRTRDESAYRAGIVDRVSVHAIAAPRGTELTGLAPESLHWFEERAEPVVPAAGTPGAAPLTARYALRQTQGTVEVVYTEHCLSAELCLSLQRWPAR
;
A
#
# COMPACT_ATOMS: atom_id res chain seq x y z
N ALA A 1 7.81 -70.15 24.18
CA ALA A 1 8.82 -70.38 25.24
C ALA A 1 10.01 -69.40 25.01
N PHE A 2 10.45 -68.87 26.10
CA PHE A 2 11.66 -68.08 26.38
C PHE A 2 11.57 -66.55 26.18
N ARG A 3 11.34 -65.90 27.34
CA ARG A 3 11.70 -64.55 27.73
C ARG A 3 13.22 -64.38 27.75
N LEU A 4 13.70 -63.24 27.28
CA LEU A 4 14.94 -62.66 27.78
C LEU A 4 14.74 -61.13 27.96
N MET A 5 14.67 -60.75 29.22
CA MET A 5 14.78 -59.37 29.71
C MET A 5 16.25 -58.96 29.62
N ASN A 6 16.57 -57.89 28.92
CA ASN A 6 17.84 -57.21 29.09
C ASN A 6 17.59 -55.88 29.80
N ALA A 7 18.11 -55.80 31.02
CA ALA A 7 18.17 -54.60 31.84
C ALA A 7 19.24 -53.64 31.27
N VAL A 8 18.84 -52.39 31.07
CA VAL A 8 19.76 -51.28 30.71
C VAL A 8 20.17 -50.60 32.02
N PRO A 9 21.46 -50.42 32.29
CA PRO A 9 21.92 -49.70 33.48
C PRO A 9 21.70 -48.20 33.32
N SER A 10 21.01 -47.59 34.32
CA SER A 10 20.86 -46.16 34.47
C SER A 10 22.15 -45.50 34.95
N VAL A 11 22.72 -44.62 34.15
CA VAL A 11 23.84 -43.75 34.55
C VAL A 11 23.26 -42.46 35.11
N PRO A 12 23.62 -42.04 36.34
CA PRO A 12 23.20 -40.74 36.87
C PRO A 12 24.07 -39.63 36.27
N MET A 13 23.50 -38.82 35.37
CA MET A 13 24.13 -37.58 34.96
C MET A 13 23.80 -36.46 35.94
N SER A 14 24.79 -36.05 36.72
CA SER A 14 24.76 -34.78 37.46
C SER A 14 24.93 -33.61 36.55
N PRO A 15 24.01 -32.62 36.51
CA PRO A 15 24.22 -31.39 35.74
C PRO A 15 24.92 -30.34 36.62
N ALA A 16 26.21 -30.31 36.64
CA ALA A 16 26.97 -29.14 37.10
C ALA A 16 27.12 -28.15 35.94
N PHE A 17 26.10 -27.36 35.63
CA PHE A 17 26.25 -26.23 34.71
C PHE A 17 26.96 -25.09 35.42
N PRO A 18 28.08 -24.57 34.88
CA PRO A 18 28.77 -23.45 35.46
C PRO A 18 27.94 -22.19 35.28
N LYS A 19 27.53 -21.57 36.39
CA LYS A 19 26.72 -20.33 36.47
C LYS A 19 27.33 -19.13 35.70
N ARG A 20 28.56 -19.23 35.22
CA ARG A 20 29.25 -18.19 34.44
C ARG A 20 28.91 -18.21 32.95
N LEU A 21 28.38 -19.28 32.34
CA LEU A 21 27.97 -19.31 30.96
C LEU A 21 26.59 -18.68 30.73
N ALA A 22 25.71 -18.68 31.71
CA ALA A 22 24.37 -18.12 31.62
C ALA A 22 24.38 -16.58 31.55
N VAL A 23 25.37 -15.94 32.14
CA VAL A 23 25.49 -14.46 32.11
C VAL A 23 25.99 -13.95 30.76
N LEU A 24 26.84 -14.71 30.05
CA LEU A 24 27.29 -14.31 28.71
C LEU A 24 26.20 -14.47 27.64
N ALA A 25 25.30 -15.43 27.80
CA ALA A 25 24.17 -15.64 26.86
C ALA A 25 23.12 -14.53 26.94
N MET A 26 22.94 -13.88 28.11
CA MET A 26 22.00 -12.77 28.27
C MET A 26 22.50 -11.43 27.71
N LEU A 27 23.80 -11.25 27.55
CA LEU A 27 24.34 -10.04 26.94
C LEU A 27 24.32 -10.05 25.41
N ALA A 28 24.19 -11.22 24.78
CA ALA A 28 24.16 -11.32 23.33
C ALA A 28 22.79 -10.97 22.72
N CYS A 29 21.70 -10.97 23.51
CA CYS A 29 20.35 -10.62 23.03
C CYS A 29 20.06 -9.11 23.07
N ALA A 30 20.96 -8.28 23.63
CA ALA A 30 20.76 -6.83 23.72
C ALA A 30 21.26 -6.06 22.47
N ALA A 31 21.82 -6.73 21.47
CA ALA A 31 22.48 -6.07 20.34
C ALA A 31 21.61 -6.00 19.04
N CYS A 32 20.33 -6.42 19.09
CA CYS A 32 19.41 -6.28 17.97
C CYS A 32 18.21 -5.37 18.30
N SER A 33 18.48 -4.22 18.91
CA SER A 33 17.53 -3.11 18.86
C SER A 33 17.89 -2.23 17.66
N THR A 34 17.49 -2.64 16.47
CA THR A 34 17.38 -1.74 15.35
C THR A 34 16.43 -0.60 15.74
N ASP A 35 16.85 0.60 15.51
CA ASP A 35 16.25 1.90 15.84
C ASP A 35 14.85 2.12 15.25
N SER A 36 13.89 1.24 15.57
CA SER A 36 12.47 1.41 15.23
C SER A 36 11.77 2.42 16.18
N SER A 37 12.46 2.86 17.24
CA SER A 37 11.89 3.71 18.29
C SER A 37 11.51 5.11 17.80
N ASN A 38 12.19 5.65 16.78
CA ASN A 38 11.92 7.01 16.30
C ASN A 38 10.70 7.06 15.38
N ILE A 39 10.51 6.06 14.53
CA ILE A 39 9.32 5.96 13.65
C ILE A 39 8.06 5.76 14.51
N SER A 40 8.09 4.83 15.46
CA SER A 40 6.97 4.57 16.37
C SER A 40 6.59 5.80 17.20
N ARG A 41 7.58 6.58 17.69
CA ARG A 41 7.34 7.80 18.45
C ARG A 41 6.71 8.91 17.62
N THR A 42 7.14 9.09 16.38
CA THR A 42 6.59 10.11 15.48
C THR A 42 5.16 9.75 15.08
N ILE A 43 4.88 8.47 14.86
CA ILE A 43 3.55 7.94 14.58
C ILE A 43 2.65 8.11 15.81
N GLU A 44 3.12 7.77 17.02
CA GLU A 44 2.37 7.91 18.26
C GLU A 44 2.03 9.39 18.60
N LEU A 45 2.95 10.33 18.34
CA LEU A 45 2.70 11.76 18.51
C LEU A 45 1.66 12.29 17.52
N ALA A 46 1.67 11.78 16.29
CA ALA A 46 0.68 12.13 15.29
C ALA A 46 -0.72 11.58 15.63
N TYR A 47 -0.80 10.44 16.33
CA TYR A 47 -2.06 9.77 16.66
C TYR A 47 -2.76 10.32 17.93
N ARG A 48 -2.01 10.87 18.89
CA ARG A 48 -2.60 11.42 20.15
C ARG A 48 -3.44 12.67 19.97
N GLY A 49 -3.47 13.26 18.80
CA GLY A 49 -4.16 14.51 18.52
C GLY A 49 -5.47 14.39 17.76
N GLY A 50 -6.35 13.49 18.04
CA GLY A 50 -7.81 13.42 17.71
C GLY A 50 -8.37 14.09 16.43
N SER A 51 -7.59 14.86 15.72
CA SER A 51 -7.79 15.41 14.38
C SER A 51 -6.43 15.70 13.79
N LEU A 52 -5.88 14.76 13.09
CA LEU A 52 -4.53 14.83 12.49
C LEU A 52 -4.37 15.88 11.39
N ALA A 53 -5.45 16.55 11.01
CA ALA A 53 -5.45 17.47 9.89
C ALA A 53 -4.95 18.88 10.23
N ASP A 54 -5.11 19.37 11.47
CA ASP A 54 -5.08 20.81 11.72
C ASP A 54 -4.07 21.26 12.77
N GLY A 55 -2.79 20.83 12.69
CA GLY A 55 -1.77 21.50 13.47
C GLY A 55 -0.73 20.65 14.20
N ALA A 56 -0.67 19.36 14.01
CA ALA A 56 0.47 18.59 14.51
C ALA A 56 1.74 19.07 13.80
N ALA A 57 2.78 19.44 14.57
CA ALA A 57 4.08 19.75 14.04
C ALA A 57 4.68 18.46 13.44
N LEU A 58 4.55 18.30 12.12
CA LEU A 58 5.13 17.18 11.39
C LEU A 58 6.64 17.38 11.28
N ASP A 59 7.41 16.33 11.54
CA ASP A 59 8.85 16.35 11.33
C ASP A 59 9.14 16.42 9.82
N PRO A 60 9.79 17.49 9.32
CA PRO A 60 10.07 17.66 7.90
C PRO A 60 11.04 16.63 7.32
N ALA A 61 11.70 15.83 8.17
CA ALA A 61 12.58 14.75 7.74
C ALA A 61 11.80 13.56 7.16
N TYR A 62 10.48 13.46 7.43
CA TYR A 62 9.64 12.38 6.94
C TYR A 62 8.68 12.85 5.87
N ARG A 63 8.27 11.90 5.02
CA ARG A 63 7.19 12.07 4.05
C ARG A 63 5.93 11.43 4.62
N TYR A 64 4.81 12.11 4.43
CA TYR A 64 3.54 11.69 4.98
C TYR A 64 2.47 11.50 3.90
N LEU A 65 1.53 10.62 4.20
CA LEU A 65 0.33 10.38 3.42
C LEU A 65 -0.87 10.43 4.36
N ARG A 66 -1.85 11.27 4.07
CA ARG A 66 -3.13 11.26 4.77
C ARG A 66 -4.02 10.23 4.11
N ALA A 67 -4.46 9.22 4.85
CA ALA A 67 -5.46 8.25 4.41
C ALA A 67 -6.81 8.56 5.06
N VAL A 68 -7.91 8.35 4.32
CA VAL A 68 -9.26 8.41 4.87
C VAL A 68 -10.01 7.14 4.49
N VAL A 69 -10.59 6.49 5.48
CA VAL A 69 -11.44 5.31 5.34
C VAL A 69 -12.71 5.57 6.16
N ASP A 70 -13.88 5.47 5.56
CA ASP A 70 -15.18 5.71 6.23
C ASP A 70 -15.23 7.02 7.01
N GLY A 71 -14.68 8.09 6.43
CA GLY A 71 -14.62 9.41 7.05
C GLY A 71 -13.62 9.55 8.21
N ARG A 72 -12.86 8.50 8.53
CA ARG A 72 -11.80 8.53 9.55
C ARG A 72 -10.45 8.72 8.88
N SER A 73 -9.71 9.74 9.34
CA SER A 73 -8.38 10.01 8.80
C SER A 73 -7.28 9.40 9.65
N ALA A 74 -6.28 8.85 8.98
CA ALA A 74 -5.03 8.38 9.57
C ALA A 74 -3.85 9.01 8.83
N LEU A 75 -2.71 9.12 9.51
CA LEU A 75 -1.46 9.56 8.90
C LEU A 75 -0.53 8.36 8.73
N LEU A 76 -0.05 8.18 7.50
CA LEU A 76 0.96 7.18 7.20
C LEU A 76 2.30 7.86 6.97
N VAL A 77 3.38 7.16 7.34
CA VAL A 77 4.75 7.61 7.13
C VAL A 77 5.40 6.74 6.06
N LEU A 78 6.17 7.34 5.17
CA LEU A 78 6.99 6.61 4.22
C LEU A 78 8.10 5.89 4.98
N GLY A 79 8.05 4.55 5.00
CA GLY A 79 9.09 3.74 5.61
C GLY A 79 10.30 3.61 4.69
N TYR A 80 10.07 3.21 3.45
CA TYR A 80 11.12 3.10 2.44
C TYR A 80 10.55 3.12 1.02
N THR A 81 11.43 3.29 0.07
CA THR A 81 11.13 3.16 -1.35
C THR A 81 11.87 1.93 -1.88
N ASP A 82 11.09 0.96 -2.36
CA ASP A 82 11.61 -0.26 -2.96
C ASP A 82 11.97 0.03 -4.42
N THR A 83 13.23 -0.08 -4.74
CA THR A 83 13.77 0.14 -6.09
C THR A 83 14.19 -1.16 -6.76
N ASP A 84 13.89 -2.31 -6.14
CA ASP A 84 14.15 -3.63 -6.73
C ASP A 84 13.31 -3.80 -8.00
N THR A 85 13.83 -3.18 -9.03
CA THR A 85 13.38 -3.41 -10.39
C THR A 85 13.99 -4.72 -10.86
N ASP A 86 13.16 -5.71 -11.17
CA ASP A 86 13.59 -6.85 -11.96
C ASP A 86 14.44 -6.32 -13.14
N PRO A 87 15.72 -6.75 -13.28
CA PRO A 87 16.56 -6.31 -14.39
C PRO A 87 15.93 -6.57 -15.76
N ALA A 88 14.96 -7.51 -15.85
CA ALA A 88 14.17 -7.77 -17.04
C ALA A 88 13.08 -6.71 -17.31
N THR A 89 12.82 -5.79 -16.37
CA THR A 89 11.81 -4.73 -16.51
C THR A 89 12.42 -3.36 -16.15
N PRO A 90 13.34 -2.81 -16.96
CA PRO A 90 14.20 -1.70 -16.58
C PRO A 90 13.50 -0.34 -16.37
N ALA A 91 12.21 -0.27 -16.46
CA ALA A 91 11.46 0.99 -16.37
C ALA A 91 10.35 0.99 -15.30
N ALA A 92 10.34 0.02 -14.39
CA ALA A 92 9.33 0.03 -13.33
C ALA A 92 9.60 1.20 -12.37
N ALA A 93 8.61 2.06 -12.17
CA ALA A 93 8.69 3.11 -11.18
C ALA A 93 8.85 2.52 -9.78
N PRO A 94 9.59 3.17 -8.88
CA PRO A 94 9.81 2.68 -7.53
C PRO A 94 8.48 2.51 -6.77
N ILE A 95 8.45 1.53 -5.87
CA ILE A 95 7.32 1.26 -4.98
C ILE A 95 7.57 1.96 -3.65
N GLU A 96 6.69 2.85 -3.26
CA GLU A 96 6.70 3.49 -1.96
C GLU A 96 5.94 2.63 -0.94
N VAL A 97 6.54 2.39 0.21
CA VAL A 97 5.94 1.59 1.29
C VAL A 97 5.60 2.48 2.47
N TRP A 98 4.32 2.60 2.75
CA TRP A 98 3.74 3.50 3.73
C TRP A 98 3.18 2.71 4.91
N TYR A 99 3.44 3.17 6.12
CA TYR A 99 3.01 2.53 7.36
C TYR A 99 2.11 3.45 8.17
N SER A 100 1.04 2.91 8.71
CA SER A 100 0.23 3.56 9.74
C SER A 100 0.81 3.28 11.13
N ALA A 101 0.29 3.99 12.14
CA ALA A 101 0.61 3.76 13.54
C ALA A 101 0.13 2.39 14.05
N GLU A 102 -0.93 1.87 13.46
CA GLU A 102 -1.58 0.63 13.89
C GLU A 102 -1.02 -0.60 13.15
N GLY A 103 -0.07 -0.38 12.24
CA GLY A 103 0.64 -1.45 11.54
C GLY A 103 0.07 -1.82 10.19
N GLU A 104 -0.93 -1.08 9.70
CA GLU A 104 -1.35 -1.24 8.31
C GLU A 104 -0.24 -0.75 7.37
N LEU A 105 -0.17 -1.40 6.23
CA LEU A 105 0.81 -1.12 5.20
C LEU A 105 0.11 -0.90 3.86
N ILE A 106 0.54 0.16 3.15
CA ILE A 106 0.11 0.44 1.78
C ILE A 106 1.35 0.59 0.89
N ARG A 107 1.36 -0.14 -0.22
CA ARG A 107 2.40 -0.06 -1.26
C ARG A 107 1.85 0.68 -2.46
N LEU A 108 2.51 1.76 -2.84
CA LEU A 108 2.11 2.59 -3.96
C LEU A 108 3.17 2.59 -5.05
N GLN A 109 2.75 2.40 -6.29
CA GLN A 109 3.59 2.61 -7.47
C GLN A 109 2.93 3.68 -8.34
N GLN A 110 3.55 4.84 -8.45
CA GLN A 110 2.96 5.99 -9.15
C GLN A 110 1.53 6.33 -8.68
N GLY A 111 1.26 6.24 -7.38
CA GLY A 111 -0.06 6.48 -6.79
C GLY A 111 -1.06 5.32 -6.93
N ARG A 112 -0.76 4.28 -7.69
CA ARG A 112 -1.58 3.05 -7.77
C ARG A 112 -1.26 2.12 -6.61
N ILE A 113 -2.27 1.56 -5.97
CA ILE A 113 -2.07 0.54 -4.94
C ILE A 113 -1.60 -0.76 -5.61
N VAL A 114 -0.41 -1.22 -5.21
CA VAL A 114 0.18 -2.49 -5.66
C VAL A 114 0.25 -3.54 -4.56
N GLY A 115 -0.11 -3.17 -3.34
CA GLY A 115 -0.24 -4.09 -2.22
C GLY A 115 -0.70 -3.40 -0.97
N THR A 116 -1.38 -4.15 -0.10
CA THR A 116 -1.80 -3.72 1.23
C THR A 116 -1.61 -4.84 2.24
N SER A 117 -1.57 -4.51 3.50
CA SER A 117 -1.59 -5.47 4.61
C SER A 117 -2.23 -4.84 5.83
N GLY A 118 -3.07 -5.61 6.53
CA GLY A 118 -3.75 -5.18 7.75
C GLY A 118 -5.11 -4.53 7.53
N LEU A 119 -5.58 -4.44 6.29
CA LEU A 119 -6.92 -3.94 5.97
C LEU A 119 -7.95 -5.09 5.97
N ILE A 120 -9.24 -4.74 6.00
CA ILE A 120 -10.33 -5.75 5.90
C ILE A 120 -10.31 -6.49 4.56
N THR A 121 -9.83 -5.84 3.50
CA THR A 121 -9.52 -6.44 2.21
C THR A 121 -8.12 -6.05 1.83
N ASP A 122 -7.22 -7.02 1.79
CA ASP A 122 -5.85 -6.80 1.34
C ASP A 122 -5.67 -7.24 -0.11
N TRP A 123 -4.92 -6.42 -0.84
CA TRP A 123 -4.38 -6.80 -2.14
C TRP A 123 -2.93 -7.23 -2.00
N ARG A 124 -2.56 -8.30 -2.68
CA ARG A 124 -1.21 -8.83 -2.72
C ARG A 124 -0.79 -9.09 -4.16
N ASN A 125 0.52 -9.11 -4.39
CA ASN A 125 1.10 -9.47 -5.69
C ASN A 125 0.44 -8.76 -6.89
N THR A 126 0.07 -7.49 -6.70
CA THR A 126 -0.55 -6.72 -7.78
C THR A 126 0.50 -6.37 -8.83
N THR A 127 0.27 -6.77 -10.08
CA THR A 127 1.12 -6.47 -11.21
C THR A 127 0.30 -5.90 -12.36
N ALA A 128 0.83 -4.86 -12.99
CA ALA A 128 0.21 -4.18 -14.13
C ALA A 128 1.30 -3.67 -15.10
N PRO A 129 2.07 -4.58 -15.75
CA PRO A 129 3.27 -4.21 -16.51
C PRO A 129 2.98 -3.28 -17.71
N ALA A 130 1.76 -3.32 -18.22
CA ALA A 130 1.32 -2.49 -19.35
C ALA A 130 0.54 -1.24 -18.91
N ALA A 131 0.52 -0.92 -17.61
CA ALA A 131 -0.12 0.30 -17.14
C ALA A 131 0.61 1.54 -17.69
N PRO A 132 -0.09 2.48 -18.34
CA PRO A 132 0.54 3.64 -18.94
C PRO A 132 1.08 4.60 -17.88
N ALA A 133 2.15 5.32 -18.21
CA ALA A 133 2.66 6.43 -17.41
C ALA A 133 1.66 7.59 -17.41
N TRP A 134 1.60 8.34 -16.31
CA TRP A 134 0.67 9.47 -16.19
C TRP A 134 0.94 10.59 -17.19
N GLY A 135 2.21 10.83 -17.57
CA GLY A 135 2.55 11.80 -18.59
C GLY A 135 1.96 11.47 -19.97
N ASP A 136 1.95 10.17 -20.32
CA ASP A 136 1.34 9.71 -21.57
C ASP A 136 -0.19 9.88 -21.53
N LEU A 137 -0.81 9.61 -20.39
CA LEU A 137 -2.24 9.81 -20.21
C LEU A 137 -2.65 11.28 -20.28
N LEU A 138 -1.86 12.19 -19.70
CA LEU A 138 -2.07 13.63 -19.82
C LEU A 138 -1.97 14.09 -21.29
N THR A 139 -0.97 13.58 -22.02
CA THR A 139 -0.81 13.89 -23.43
C THR A 139 -2.01 13.43 -24.26
N ARG A 140 -2.49 12.21 -24.00
CA ARG A 140 -3.68 11.65 -24.67
C ARG A 140 -4.95 12.41 -24.32
N ALA A 141 -5.11 12.81 -23.06
CA ALA A 141 -6.27 13.58 -22.61
C ALA A 141 -6.36 14.97 -23.28
N GLY A 142 -5.21 15.56 -23.64
CA GLY A 142 -5.14 16.82 -24.40
C GLY A 142 -5.46 16.67 -25.90
N GLN A 143 -5.59 15.43 -26.43
CA GLN A 143 -5.98 15.16 -27.80
C GLN A 143 -7.51 15.03 -27.89
N ASN A 144 -8.09 15.36 -29.07
CA ASN A 144 -9.52 15.19 -29.30
C ASN A 144 -9.90 13.70 -29.33
N GLN A 145 -10.21 13.17 -28.18
CA GLN A 145 -10.72 11.80 -28.02
C GLN A 145 -12.25 11.79 -28.14
N PRO A 146 -12.86 10.80 -28.81
CA PRO A 146 -14.31 10.63 -28.79
C PRO A 146 -14.82 10.47 -27.34
N ALA A 147 -15.92 11.15 -27.03
CA ALA A 147 -16.51 11.08 -25.70
C ALA A 147 -16.83 9.64 -25.30
N GLY A 148 -16.45 9.26 -24.09
CA GLY A 148 -16.73 7.94 -23.53
C GLY A 148 -15.72 6.84 -23.87
N GLN A 149 -14.76 7.09 -24.76
CA GLN A 149 -13.70 6.13 -25.03
C GLN A 149 -12.60 6.21 -23.95
N PRO A 150 -12.06 5.05 -23.51
CA PRO A 150 -10.92 5.04 -22.59
C PRO A 150 -9.66 5.57 -23.28
N LEU A 151 -8.84 6.31 -22.55
CA LEU A 151 -7.53 6.76 -23.01
C LEU A 151 -6.55 5.59 -23.20
N ALA A 152 -6.71 4.55 -22.38
CA ALA A 152 -5.97 3.29 -22.46
C ALA A 152 -6.72 2.17 -21.77
N THR A 153 -6.35 0.92 -22.13
CA THR A 153 -6.80 -0.29 -21.47
C THR A 153 -5.62 -1.24 -21.30
N TRP A 154 -5.58 -1.97 -20.17
CA TRP A 154 -4.56 -2.98 -19.89
C TRP A 154 -5.13 -4.07 -18.98
N GLN A 155 -4.32 -5.07 -18.70
CA GLN A 155 -4.63 -6.09 -17.70
C GLN A 155 -3.83 -5.84 -16.42
N ARG A 156 -4.45 -6.13 -15.29
CA ARG A 156 -3.86 -6.15 -13.97
C ARG A 156 -4.13 -7.52 -13.36
N THR A 157 -3.11 -8.12 -12.75
CA THR A 157 -3.27 -9.33 -11.95
C THR A 157 -3.09 -8.96 -10.49
N ARG A 158 -3.89 -9.54 -9.60
CA ARG A 158 -3.81 -9.34 -8.15
C ARG A 158 -4.30 -10.55 -7.39
N ASP A 159 -3.83 -10.67 -6.15
CA ASP A 159 -4.38 -11.58 -5.17
C ASP A 159 -5.16 -10.77 -4.13
N GLU A 160 -6.24 -11.32 -3.61
CA GLU A 160 -6.99 -10.75 -2.48
C GLU A 160 -6.84 -11.62 -1.24
N SER A 161 -7.03 -11.02 -0.06
CA SER A 161 -7.26 -11.77 1.17
C SER A 161 -8.40 -12.78 0.98
N ALA A 162 -8.53 -13.75 1.90
CA ALA A 162 -9.48 -14.87 1.81
C ALA A 162 -9.22 -15.84 0.63
N TYR A 163 -7.94 -16.09 0.31
CA TYR A 163 -7.48 -17.13 -0.64
C TYR A 163 -7.93 -16.92 -2.10
N ARG A 164 -8.21 -15.70 -2.49
CA ARG A 164 -8.52 -15.35 -3.88
C ARG A 164 -7.25 -14.94 -4.60
N ALA A 165 -6.60 -15.87 -5.29
CA ALA A 165 -5.37 -15.63 -6.03
C ALA A 165 -5.60 -15.56 -7.55
N GLY A 166 -4.70 -14.85 -8.24
CA GLY A 166 -4.67 -14.80 -9.70
C GLY A 166 -5.87 -14.12 -10.34
N ILE A 167 -6.49 -13.17 -9.66
CA ILE A 167 -7.59 -12.38 -10.23
C ILE A 167 -7.01 -11.50 -11.34
N VAL A 168 -7.55 -11.65 -12.54
CA VAL A 168 -7.18 -10.82 -13.69
C VAL A 168 -8.28 -9.80 -13.93
N ASP A 169 -7.95 -8.53 -13.81
CA ASP A 169 -8.85 -7.42 -14.13
C ASP A 169 -8.48 -6.83 -15.50
N ARG A 170 -9.49 -6.45 -16.28
CA ARG A 170 -9.34 -5.50 -17.38
C ARG A 170 -9.54 -4.11 -16.82
N VAL A 171 -8.52 -3.27 -16.91
CA VAL A 171 -8.55 -1.90 -16.45
C VAL A 171 -8.69 -0.95 -17.63
N SER A 172 -9.60 0.01 -17.53
CA SER A 172 -9.74 1.12 -18.48
C SER A 172 -9.55 2.44 -17.74
N VAL A 173 -8.90 3.43 -18.36
CA VAL A 173 -8.69 4.75 -17.78
C VAL A 173 -9.34 5.84 -18.63
N HIS A 174 -10.00 6.79 -17.96
CA HIS A 174 -10.68 7.92 -18.56
C HIS A 174 -10.23 9.22 -17.89
N ALA A 175 -10.10 10.30 -18.65
CA ALA A 175 -10.04 11.64 -18.09
C ALA A 175 -11.45 12.02 -17.61
N ILE A 176 -11.55 12.61 -16.42
CA ILE A 176 -12.82 13.05 -15.84
C ILE A 176 -12.71 14.51 -15.39
N ALA A 177 -13.83 15.17 -15.21
CA ALA A 177 -13.88 16.44 -14.49
C ALA A 177 -13.59 16.20 -13.00
N ALA A 178 -13.18 17.25 -12.27
CA ALA A 178 -12.99 17.18 -10.83
C ALA A 178 -14.27 16.62 -10.16
N PRO A 179 -14.18 15.49 -9.43
CA PRO A 179 -15.36 14.89 -8.81
C PRO A 179 -15.84 15.76 -7.65
N ARG A 180 -17.15 15.70 -7.38
CA ARG A 180 -17.74 16.33 -6.21
C ARG A 180 -17.60 15.41 -5.01
N GLY A 181 -17.39 15.99 -3.83
CA GLY A 181 -17.38 15.23 -2.56
C GLY A 181 -16.13 14.38 -2.34
N THR A 182 -14.97 14.86 -2.81
CA THR A 182 -13.69 14.22 -2.51
C THR A 182 -13.23 14.54 -1.09
N GLU A 183 -12.37 13.69 -0.53
CA GLU A 183 -11.68 13.93 0.75
C GLU A 183 -10.39 14.78 0.57
N LEU A 184 -10.23 15.42 -0.60
CA LEU A 184 -9.11 16.29 -0.91
C LEU A 184 -9.13 17.53 -0.02
N THR A 185 -8.00 17.85 0.60
CA THR A 185 -7.87 18.98 1.54
C THR A 185 -6.70 19.87 1.15
N GLY A 186 -6.89 21.19 1.21
CA GLY A 186 -5.81 22.17 0.99
C GLY A 186 -5.35 22.35 -0.45
N LEU A 187 -6.00 21.70 -1.42
CA LEU A 187 -5.79 21.88 -2.86
C LEU A 187 -7.12 22.16 -3.54
N ALA A 188 -7.11 23.00 -4.57
CA ALA A 188 -8.29 23.27 -5.39
C ALA A 188 -8.48 22.14 -6.41
N PRO A 189 -9.59 21.36 -6.36
CA PRO A 189 -9.79 20.24 -7.27
C PRO A 189 -9.70 20.63 -8.75
N GLU A 190 -10.12 21.84 -9.10
CA GLU A 190 -10.15 22.37 -10.47
C GLU A 190 -8.75 22.67 -11.03
N SER A 191 -7.75 22.78 -10.16
CA SER A 191 -6.35 22.99 -10.55
C SER A 191 -5.60 21.69 -10.89
N LEU A 192 -6.26 20.54 -10.73
CA LEU A 192 -5.69 19.21 -10.91
C LEU A 192 -6.27 18.53 -12.14
N HIS A 193 -5.49 17.63 -12.73
CA HIS A 193 -5.96 16.75 -13.80
C HIS A 193 -6.50 15.46 -13.18
N TRP A 194 -7.74 15.12 -13.50
CA TRP A 194 -8.41 13.97 -12.91
C TRP A 194 -8.56 12.82 -13.87
N PHE A 195 -8.30 11.62 -13.37
CA PHE A 195 -8.46 10.36 -14.09
C PHE A 195 -9.24 9.35 -13.25
N GLU A 196 -10.04 8.52 -13.91
CA GLU A 196 -10.74 7.39 -13.29
C GLU A 196 -10.33 6.10 -13.98
N GLU A 197 -9.82 5.15 -13.21
CA GLU A 197 -9.62 3.77 -13.62
C GLU A 197 -10.83 2.93 -13.20
N ARG A 198 -11.32 2.10 -14.12
CA ARG A 198 -12.36 1.11 -13.89
C ARG A 198 -11.79 -0.26 -14.15
N ALA A 199 -11.90 -1.15 -13.18
CA ALA A 199 -11.39 -2.49 -13.25
C ALA A 199 -12.51 -3.52 -13.18
N GLU A 200 -12.62 -4.34 -14.22
CA GLU A 200 -13.60 -5.41 -14.34
C GLU A 200 -12.86 -6.76 -14.36
N PRO A 201 -13.25 -7.73 -13.52
CA PRO A 201 -12.68 -9.06 -13.60
C PRO A 201 -12.91 -9.67 -14.98
N VAL A 202 -11.85 -10.20 -15.60
CA VAL A 202 -11.93 -10.88 -16.90
C VAL A 202 -12.77 -12.14 -16.79
N VAL A 203 -12.67 -12.83 -15.66
CA VAL A 203 -13.51 -13.98 -15.30
C VAL A 203 -14.31 -13.60 -14.07
N PRO A 204 -15.62 -13.43 -14.15
CA PRO A 204 -16.45 -13.16 -12.99
C PRO A 204 -16.32 -14.29 -11.96
N ALA A 205 -16.26 -13.95 -10.68
CA ALA A 205 -16.33 -14.96 -9.63
C ALA A 205 -17.64 -15.75 -9.74
N ALA A 206 -17.56 -17.07 -9.62
CA ALA A 206 -18.72 -17.94 -9.69
C ALA A 206 -19.78 -17.50 -8.66
N GLY A 207 -21.00 -17.24 -9.12
CA GLY A 207 -22.11 -16.84 -8.25
C GLY A 207 -22.29 -15.33 -8.04
N THR A 208 -21.48 -14.48 -8.69
CA THR A 208 -21.62 -13.02 -8.60
C THR A 208 -21.77 -12.39 -9.99
N PRO A 209 -22.89 -12.62 -10.69
CA PRO A 209 -23.13 -11.93 -11.95
C PRO A 209 -23.34 -10.43 -11.68
N GLY A 210 -22.61 -9.57 -12.38
CA GLY A 210 -22.84 -8.12 -12.35
C GLY A 210 -22.23 -7.37 -11.15
N ALA A 211 -21.15 -7.87 -10.57
CA ALA A 211 -20.39 -7.06 -9.60
C ALA A 211 -19.99 -5.74 -10.25
N ALA A 212 -20.23 -4.63 -9.54
CA ALA A 212 -19.82 -3.31 -10.01
C ALA A 212 -18.29 -3.27 -10.21
N PRO A 213 -17.79 -2.59 -11.26
CA PRO A 213 -16.37 -2.41 -11.44
C PRO A 213 -15.72 -1.77 -10.22
N LEU A 214 -14.53 -2.23 -9.86
CA LEU A 214 -13.72 -1.52 -8.87
C LEU A 214 -13.21 -0.23 -9.51
N THR A 215 -13.34 0.88 -8.79
CA THR A 215 -12.92 2.19 -9.28
C THR A 215 -11.73 2.72 -8.50
N ALA A 216 -10.86 3.45 -9.21
CA ALA A 216 -9.84 4.27 -8.59
C ALA A 216 -9.81 5.63 -9.29
N ARG A 217 -9.67 6.72 -8.53
CA ARG A 217 -9.55 8.07 -9.05
C ARG A 217 -8.22 8.65 -8.65
N TYR A 218 -7.67 9.47 -9.53
CA TYR A 218 -6.36 10.07 -9.35
C TYR A 218 -6.42 11.55 -9.69
N ALA A 219 -5.91 12.39 -8.79
CA ALA A 219 -5.67 13.79 -9.05
C ALA A 219 -4.17 14.03 -9.24
N LEU A 220 -3.83 14.56 -10.40
CA LEU A 220 -2.46 14.81 -10.82
C LEU A 220 -2.17 16.30 -10.85
N ARG A 221 -1.02 16.68 -10.33
CA ARG A 221 -0.45 17.99 -10.49
C ARG A 221 0.68 17.93 -11.50
N GLN A 222 0.67 18.85 -12.45
CA GLN A 222 1.77 19.02 -13.39
C GLN A 222 2.52 20.33 -13.08
N THR A 223 3.83 20.22 -12.83
CA THR A 223 4.69 21.37 -12.52
C THR A 223 6.00 21.20 -13.27
N GLN A 224 6.33 22.16 -14.13
CA GLN A 224 7.61 22.21 -14.88
C GLN A 224 7.99 20.89 -15.56
N GLY A 225 7.01 20.22 -16.17
CA GLY A 225 7.22 18.93 -16.86
C GLY A 225 7.21 17.69 -15.96
N THR A 226 7.15 17.84 -14.63
CA THR A 226 6.98 16.75 -13.70
C THR A 226 5.50 16.50 -13.44
N VAL A 227 5.08 15.25 -13.46
CA VAL A 227 3.71 14.81 -13.16
C VAL A 227 3.74 14.06 -11.83
N GLU A 228 2.95 14.52 -10.87
CA GLU A 228 2.84 13.93 -9.54
C GLU A 228 1.39 13.58 -9.24
N VAL A 229 1.15 12.38 -8.71
CA VAL A 229 -0.14 12.01 -8.14
C VAL A 229 -0.19 12.56 -6.72
N VAL A 230 -1.03 13.57 -6.48
CA VAL A 230 -1.15 14.25 -5.18
C VAL A 230 -2.28 13.71 -4.33
N TYR A 231 -3.28 13.09 -4.98
CA TYR A 231 -4.44 12.50 -4.31
C TYR A 231 -4.95 11.30 -5.10
N THR A 232 -5.44 10.28 -4.38
CA THR A 232 -6.09 9.11 -4.98
C THR A 232 -7.27 8.64 -4.15
N GLU A 233 -8.26 8.03 -4.80
CA GLU A 233 -9.33 7.25 -4.20
C GLU A 233 -9.28 5.85 -4.78
N HIS A 234 -9.36 4.81 -3.94
CA HIS A 234 -9.32 3.42 -4.36
C HIS A 234 -10.42 2.63 -3.69
N CYS A 235 -11.21 1.89 -4.44
CA CYS A 235 -12.05 0.82 -3.91
C CYS A 235 -11.33 -0.52 -4.11
N LEU A 236 -10.90 -1.14 -3.01
CA LEU A 236 -10.25 -2.46 -3.02
C LEU A 236 -11.28 -3.60 -3.08
N SER A 237 -12.47 -3.33 -2.56
CA SER A 237 -13.66 -4.19 -2.67
C SER A 237 -14.91 -3.31 -2.69
N ALA A 238 -16.09 -3.92 -2.79
CA ALA A 238 -17.36 -3.18 -2.67
C ALA A 238 -17.54 -2.56 -1.27
N GLU A 239 -16.85 -3.08 -0.26
CA GLU A 239 -16.99 -2.71 1.15
C GLU A 239 -15.85 -1.82 1.66
N LEU A 240 -14.76 -1.70 0.89
CA LEU A 240 -13.59 -0.93 1.29
C LEU A 240 -13.16 0.03 0.19
N CYS A 241 -13.47 1.29 0.39
CA CYS A 241 -12.89 2.40 -0.36
C CYS A 241 -12.06 3.28 0.58
N LEU A 242 -10.95 3.78 0.08
CA LEU A 242 -10.06 4.67 0.83
C LEU A 242 -9.54 5.78 -0.07
N SER A 243 -9.26 6.94 0.51
CA SER A 243 -8.54 8.02 -0.16
C SER A 243 -7.15 8.21 0.44
N LEU A 244 -6.20 8.60 -0.40
CA LEU A 244 -4.82 8.86 -0.01
C LEU A 244 -4.40 10.22 -0.59
N GLN A 245 -3.80 11.06 0.25
CA GLN A 245 -3.30 12.37 -0.15
C GLN A 245 -1.88 12.60 0.35
N ARG A 246 -1.01 13.11 -0.50
CA ARG A 246 0.30 13.62 -0.08
C ARG A 246 0.12 14.70 0.98
N TRP A 247 0.85 14.59 2.09
CA TRP A 247 0.65 15.48 3.22
C TRP A 247 1.96 16.08 3.76
N PRO A 248 1.98 17.35 4.20
CA PRO A 248 0.93 18.36 4.03
C PRO A 248 0.70 18.69 2.55
N ALA A 249 -0.51 19.16 2.23
CA ALA A 249 -0.84 19.63 0.89
C ALA A 249 0.04 20.85 0.55
N ARG A 250 0.83 20.77 -0.51
CA ARG A 250 1.73 21.85 -0.95
C ARG A 250 1.55 22.12 -2.43
#